data_09c9847e71871b24122c824bf6510afd
#
_entry.id   09c9847e71871b24122c824bf6510afd
#
_cell.length_a   1.000
_cell.length_b   1.000
_cell.length_c   1.000
_cell.angle_alpha   90.00
_cell.angle_beta   90.00
_cell.angle_gamma   90.00
#
_symmetry.space_group_name_H-M   'P 1'
#
loop_
_entity.id
_entity.type
_entity.pdbx_description
1 polymer ?
#
loop_
_entity_poly.entity_id
_entity_poly.type
_entity_poly.pdbx_seq_one_letter_code
_entity_poly.pdbx_strand_id
1 'polypeptide(L)'
;MSVGQSLDQQFVKERPREVSGSRSANRFDFQLSYAFSELLRLHELGQSFLMFFDFHEDLVVFDSENQPQGADFIQVKSRKALSNWTPRGLLSVKGEQSPETDSILGKLLENHRKFDDSTQLTFLSNRGLSAKLASGEKAQDFEQVFFGDLDENVKQTIREKLSVQNTSHSDWDGLNKLLFKRTTLEVDGHVTMTKGLLAEFYQRCYPESKAPIALIYDCISGELRSRNNHEGQFLSFSELRKQKAIGSSDFRRMIRAPLDYETSNVRWERMQQALQADGYTFSQCRKLKQAWECYIVESMDYSNDLLTVLKQRIDEAVSNYEDSHESYTMRSLVDAVANALSPDFSKQYDVNYLKVSVIDNLCNSHEQLPKINTESPKEE
;
A
#
# COMPACT_ATOMS: atom_id res chain seq x y z
N MET A 1 -19.63 0.70 33.50
CA MET A 1 -18.60 0.17 32.57
C MET A 1 -18.46 1.20 31.45
N SER A 2 -17.35 1.95 31.44
CA SER A 2 -17.10 2.88 30.35
C SER A 2 -16.88 2.02 29.08
N VAL A 3 -17.66 2.26 28.05
CA VAL A 3 -17.40 1.69 26.73
C VAL A 3 -16.04 2.23 26.28
N GLY A 4 -15.02 1.36 26.25
CA GLY A 4 -13.71 1.72 25.77
C GLY A 4 -13.83 2.28 24.35
N GLN A 5 -13.07 3.32 24.03
CA GLN A 5 -12.99 3.84 22.67
C GLN A 5 -12.41 2.74 21.76
N SER A 6 -12.96 2.59 20.55
CA SER A 6 -12.41 1.66 19.56
C SER A 6 -11.01 2.10 19.11
N LEU A 7 -10.19 1.17 18.64
CA LEU A 7 -8.81 1.41 18.23
C LEU A 7 -8.69 2.52 17.17
N ASP A 8 -9.61 2.56 16.21
CA ASP A 8 -9.68 3.59 15.17
C ASP A 8 -9.92 5.00 15.75
N GLN A 9 -10.77 5.11 16.78
CA GLN A 9 -11.02 6.37 17.48
C GLN A 9 -9.80 6.83 18.28
N GLN A 10 -9.15 5.90 19.00
CA GLN A 10 -7.91 6.19 19.73
C GLN A 10 -6.80 6.64 18.78
N PHE A 11 -6.67 5.96 17.62
CA PHE A 11 -5.61 6.20 16.64
C PHE A 11 -5.65 7.61 16.05
N VAL A 12 -6.82 8.17 15.82
CA VAL A 12 -6.96 9.57 15.31
C VAL A 12 -6.78 10.59 16.45
N LYS A 13 -7.28 10.28 17.66
CA LYS A 13 -7.22 11.19 18.79
C LYS A 13 -5.80 11.45 19.29
N GLU A 14 -5.00 10.39 19.32
CA GLU A 14 -3.59 10.49 19.71
C GLU A 14 -2.77 11.17 18.63
N ARG A 15 -1.94 12.14 19.00
CA ARG A 15 -1.06 12.81 18.04
C ARG A 15 0.20 11.99 17.82
N PRO A 16 0.68 11.85 16.55
CA PRO A 16 1.99 11.30 16.28
C PRO A 16 3.07 12.07 17.04
N ARG A 17 4.05 11.37 17.58
CA ARG A 17 5.10 11.97 18.41
C ARG A 17 6.12 12.77 17.60
N GLU A 18 6.47 12.30 16.42
CA GLU A 18 7.43 12.97 15.54
C GLU A 18 6.69 13.52 14.31
N VAL A 19 6.74 14.85 14.16
CA VAL A 19 6.42 15.51 12.90
C VAL A 19 7.70 15.45 12.07
N SER A 20 7.67 14.77 10.92
CA SER A 20 8.84 14.42 10.11
C SER A 20 9.77 15.60 9.86
N GLY A 21 10.97 15.53 10.43
CA GLY A 21 12.12 16.37 10.08
C GLY A 21 13.10 15.55 9.25
N SER A 22 13.53 16.08 8.11
CA SER A 22 14.59 15.67 7.18
C SER A 22 15.32 14.35 7.51
N ARG A 23 14.72 13.21 7.16
CA ARG A 23 15.41 11.91 7.15
C ARG A 23 16.10 11.72 5.80
N SER A 24 17.28 11.11 5.79
CA SER A 24 17.98 10.88 4.51
C SER A 24 17.13 9.99 3.59
N ALA A 25 16.98 10.36 2.33
CA ALA A 25 16.14 9.67 1.33
C ALA A 25 16.32 8.12 1.32
N ASN A 26 17.52 7.61 1.48
CA ASN A 26 17.82 6.18 1.52
C ASN A 26 17.15 5.42 2.68
N ARG A 27 16.87 6.06 3.81
CA ARG A 27 16.19 5.41 4.94
C ARG A 27 14.69 5.28 4.68
N PHE A 28 14.10 6.30 4.10
CA PHE A 28 12.71 6.26 3.66
C PHE A 28 12.49 5.19 2.59
N ASP A 29 13.35 5.16 1.58
CA ASP A 29 13.24 4.18 0.51
C ASP A 29 13.37 2.74 1.03
N PHE A 30 14.22 2.51 2.05
CA PHE A 30 14.30 1.20 2.71
C PHE A 30 13.00 0.84 3.46
N GLN A 31 12.41 1.80 4.21
CA GLN A 31 11.13 1.60 4.91
C GLN A 31 10.02 1.25 3.92
N LEU A 32 9.92 1.99 2.81
CA LEU A 32 8.93 1.74 1.76
C LEU A 32 9.14 0.40 1.07
N SER A 33 10.37 0.00 0.81
CA SER A 33 10.68 -1.32 0.25
C SER A 33 10.28 -2.46 1.19
N TYR A 34 10.50 -2.28 2.50
CA TYR A 34 9.99 -3.24 3.49
C TYR A 34 8.47 -3.26 3.52
N ALA A 35 7.82 -2.09 3.56
CA ALA A 35 6.36 -2.00 3.53
C ALA A 35 5.78 -2.71 2.31
N PHE A 36 6.38 -2.51 1.14
CA PHE A 36 5.96 -3.18 -0.09
C PHE A 36 6.08 -4.71 0.03
N SER A 37 7.22 -5.20 0.52
CA SER A 37 7.40 -6.65 0.70
C SER A 37 6.41 -7.24 1.71
N GLU A 38 6.08 -6.50 2.77
CA GLU A 38 5.09 -6.93 3.76
C GLU A 38 3.66 -6.91 3.20
N LEU A 39 3.30 -5.91 2.38
CA LEU A 39 2.02 -5.89 1.66
C LEU A 39 1.86 -7.10 0.73
N LEU A 40 2.91 -7.48 -0.02
CA LEU A 40 2.90 -8.69 -0.84
C LEU A 40 2.66 -9.94 0.02
N ARG A 41 3.38 -10.07 1.13
CA ARG A 41 3.26 -11.20 2.05
C ARG A 41 1.86 -11.30 2.65
N LEU A 42 1.30 -10.20 3.16
CA LEU A 42 -0.03 -10.15 3.74
C LEU A 42 -1.12 -10.50 2.70
N HIS A 43 -0.96 -9.98 1.49
CA HIS A 43 -1.87 -10.27 0.38
C HIS A 43 -1.82 -11.75 -0.04
N GLU A 44 -0.62 -12.34 -0.15
CA GLU A 44 -0.42 -13.75 -0.51
C GLU A 44 -1.02 -14.70 0.54
N LEU A 45 -0.97 -14.33 1.82
CA LEU A 45 -1.61 -15.06 2.91
C LEU A 45 -3.14 -14.86 2.95
N GLY A 46 -3.71 -14.02 2.09
CA GLY A 46 -5.15 -13.72 2.09
C GLY A 46 -5.63 -12.95 3.32
N GLN A 47 -4.72 -12.32 4.07
CA GLN A 47 -5.07 -11.60 5.29
C GLN A 47 -5.76 -10.27 4.98
N SER A 48 -6.75 -9.89 5.80
CA SER A 48 -7.27 -8.53 5.84
C SER A 48 -6.27 -7.68 6.61
N PHE A 49 -6.00 -6.47 6.13
CA PHE A 49 -5.10 -5.52 6.80
C PHE A 49 -5.43 -4.08 6.42
N LEU A 50 -4.95 -3.15 7.25
CA LEU A 50 -4.86 -1.73 6.93
C LEU A 50 -3.49 -1.23 7.39
N MET A 51 -2.60 -0.87 6.44
CA MET A 51 -1.24 -0.42 6.72
C MET A 51 -1.15 1.10 6.60
N PHE A 52 -0.75 1.76 7.68
CA PHE A 52 -0.47 3.19 7.75
C PHE A 52 1.02 3.47 7.60
N PHE A 53 1.35 4.60 6.97
CA PHE A 53 2.71 5.04 6.66
C PHE A 53 3.04 6.33 7.42
N ASP A 54 4.18 6.32 8.15
CA ASP A 54 4.71 7.48 8.88
C ASP A 54 3.63 8.20 9.73
N PHE A 55 2.90 7.39 10.53
CA PHE A 55 1.89 7.87 11.46
C PHE A 55 1.94 7.04 12.73
N HIS A 56 2.25 7.66 13.88
CA HIS A 56 2.62 7.08 15.17
C HIS A 56 3.96 6.32 15.16
N GLU A 57 4.23 5.49 14.18
CA GLU A 57 5.51 4.82 13.91
C GLU A 57 5.84 4.82 12.42
N ASP A 58 7.02 4.30 12.05
CA ASP A 58 7.43 4.22 10.64
C ASP A 58 6.36 3.47 9.82
N LEU A 59 5.77 2.38 10.37
CA LEU A 59 4.61 1.68 9.84
C LEU A 59 3.70 1.24 10.98
N VAL A 60 2.39 1.24 10.75
CA VAL A 60 1.41 0.62 11.65
C VAL A 60 0.49 -0.29 10.82
N VAL A 61 0.38 -1.55 11.22
CA VAL A 61 -0.44 -2.54 10.51
C VAL A 61 -1.58 -2.99 11.41
N PHE A 62 -2.80 -2.70 11.01
CA PHE A 62 -4.00 -3.24 11.65
C PHE A 62 -4.32 -4.63 11.09
N ASP A 63 -4.81 -5.50 11.94
CA ASP A 63 -5.18 -6.89 11.62
C ASP A 63 -6.46 -7.01 10.77
N SER A 64 -7.15 -5.92 10.54
CA SER A 64 -8.35 -5.86 9.70
C SER A 64 -8.52 -4.50 9.04
N GLU A 65 -9.01 -4.51 7.81
CA GLU A 65 -9.30 -3.28 7.06
C GLU A 65 -10.54 -2.54 7.59
N ASN A 66 -11.53 -3.27 8.10
CA ASN A 66 -12.84 -2.69 8.44
C ASN A 66 -13.14 -2.70 9.94
N GLN A 67 -12.66 -3.69 10.69
CA GLN A 67 -12.92 -3.86 12.12
C GLN A 67 -11.63 -4.28 12.83
N PRO A 68 -10.65 -3.37 12.97
CA PRO A 68 -9.38 -3.69 13.60
C PRO A 68 -9.59 -3.99 15.09
N GLN A 69 -8.95 -5.07 15.54
CA GLN A 69 -8.90 -5.47 16.96
C GLN A 69 -7.47 -5.39 17.50
N GLY A 70 -6.48 -5.42 16.60
CA GLY A 70 -5.07 -5.37 16.91
C GLY A 70 -4.28 -4.52 15.95
N ALA A 71 -3.15 -4.00 16.43
CA ALA A 71 -2.21 -3.21 15.67
C ALA A 71 -0.76 -3.63 15.95
N ASP A 72 0.06 -3.74 14.91
CA ASP A 72 1.52 -3.86 15.01
C ASP A 72 2.15 -2.49 14.70
N PHE A 73 2.81 -1.90 15.70
CA PHE A 73 3.58 -0.67 15.57
C PHE A 73 5.02 -1.03 15.23
N ILE A 74 5.48 -0.68 14.03
CA ILE A 74 6.74 -1.15 13.47
C ILE A 74 7.71 0.00 13.33
N GLN A 75 8.75 0.00 14.13
CA GLN A 75 9.88 0.91 14.01
C GLN A 75 10.95 0.28 13.12
N VAL A 76 11.21 0.87 11.97
CA VAL A 76 12.18 0.38 10.97
C VAL A 76 13.54 1.07 11.14
N LYS A 77 14.60 0.29 11.30
CA LYS A 77 15.98 0.82 11.35
C LYS A 77 16.89 -0.01 10.45
N SER A 78 17.60 0.65 9.56
CA SER A 78 18.56 0.01 8.66
C SER A 78 20.00 0.38 8.98
N ARG A 79 20.94 -0.55 8.75
CA ARG A 79 22.39 -0.35 8.90
C ARG A 79 23.15 -0.88 7.69
N LYS A 80 24.07 -0.08 7.16
CA LYS A 80 25.06 -0.56 6.16
C LYS A 80 26.13 -1.44 6.80
N ALA A 81 26.54 -1.12 8.04
CA ALA A 81 27.48 -1.93 8.79
C ALA A 81 26.92 -3.33 9.06
N LEU A 82 27.79 -4.34 9.01
CA LEU A 82 27.43 -5.74 9.26
C LEU A 82 27.18 -6.05 10.75
N SER A 83 27.43 -5.09 11.65
CA SER A 83 27.24 -5.27 13.08
C SER A 83 25.77 -5.35 13.48
N ASN A 84 25.45 -6.32 14.31
CA ASN A 84 24.13 -6.50 14.89
C ASN A 84 23.75 -5.38 15.88
N TRP A 85 22.47 -5.26 16.16
CA TRP A 85 21.96 -4.39 17.21
C TRP A 85 22.27 -5.00 18.58
N THR A 86 22.61 -4.17 19.55
CA THR A 86 22.74 -4.61 20.93
C THR A 86 21.63 -3.99 21.77
N PRO A 87 21.18 -4.64 22.86
CA PRO A 87 20.22 -4.06 23.79
C PRO A 87 20.66 -2.65 24.25
N ARG A 88 21.96 -2.47 24.55
CA ARG A 88 22.53 -1.18 24.92
C ARG A 88 22.36 -0.13 23.82
N GLY A 89 22.58 -0.51 22.55
CA GLY A 89 22.43 0.40 21.41
C GLY A 89 20.97 0.82 21.16
N LEU A 90 20.01 -0.08 21.39
CA LEU A 90 18.58 0.19 21.27
C LEU A 90 18.04 1.06 22.41
N LEU A 91 18.72 1.05 23.55
CA LEU A 91 18.40 1.81 24.76
C LEU A 91 19.26 3.06 24.93
N SER A 92 20.14 3.38 23.99
CA SER A 92 20.95 4.59 24.04
C SER A 92 20.12 5.82 23.70
N VAL A 93 20.23 6.84 24.52
CA VAL A 93 19.68 8.19 24.30
C VAL A 93 20.74 9.03 23.63
N LYS A 94 20.44 9.74 22.54
CA LYS A 94 21.34 10.67 21.88
C LYS A 94 21.18 12.07 22.48
N GLY A 95 22.25 12.60 23.02
CA GLY A 95 22.32 13.96 23.55
C GLY A 95 22.26 14.03 25.07
N GLU A 96 23.05 14.94 25.62
CA GLU A 96 22.98 15.32 27.05
C GLU A 96 21.76 16.22 27.27
N GLN A 97 21.01 15.92 28.34
CA GLN A 97 20.10 16.85 28.99
C GLN A 97 18.71 17.13 28.40
N SER A 98 17.96 16.13 27.99
CA SER A 98 16.51 16.24 28.07
C SER A 98 15.95 14.98 28.72
N PRO A 99 15.21 15.07 29.83
CA PRO A 99 14.53 13.92 30.43
C PRO A 99 13.47 13.31 29.52
N GLU A 100 13.19 13.95 28.38
CA GLU A 100 12.16 13.55 27.40
C GLU A 100 12.73 12.81 26.19
N THR A 101 14.05 12.65 26.05
CA THR A 101 14.64 11.92 24.92
C THR A 101 14.70 10.44 25.18
N ASP A 102 13.62 9.76 24.87
CA ASP A 102 13.55 8.31 24.93
C ASP A 102 14.47 7.63 23.92
N SER A 103 14.95 6.45 24.28
CA SER A 103 15.64 5.54 23.37
C SER A 103 14.70 4.99 22.28
N ILE A 104 15.26 4.26 21.31
CA ILE A 104 14.46 3.60 20.25
C ILE A 104 13.38 2.71 20.88
N LEU A 105 13.75 1.88 21.87
CA LEU A 105 12.77 1.00 22.53
C LEU A 105 11.81 1.77 23.45
N GLY A 106 12.29 2.81 24.14
CA GLY A 106 11.42 3.67 24.97
C GLY A 106 10.34 4.32 24.13
N LYS A 107 10.72 4.84 22.98
CA LYS A 107 9.80 5.42 22.01
C LYS A 107 8.76 4.42 21.48
N LEU A 108 9.18 3.23 21.14
CA LEU A 108 8.28 2.20 20.64
C LEU A 108 7.29 1.73 21.72
N LEU A 109 7.75 1.57 22.97
CA LEU A 109 6.92 1.19 24.10
C LEU A 109 5.86 2.25 24.49
N GLU A 110 6.09 3.52 24.13
CA GLU A 110 5.11 4.57 24.39
C GLU A 110 3.78 4.35 23.62
N ASN A 111 3.85 3.66 22.46
CA ASN A 111 2.64 3.31 21.71
C ASN A 111 1.74 2.35 22.50
N HIS A 112 2.31 1.42 23.26
CA HIS A 112 1.51 0.53 24.13
C HIS A 112 0.71 1.28 25.20
N ARG A 113 1.20 2.42 25.65
CA ARG A 113 0.50 3.26 26.64
C ARG A 113 -0.64 4.09 26.04
N LYS A 114 -0.50 4.45 24.75
CA LYS A 114 -1.52 5.24 24.04
C LYS A 114 -2.66 4.38 23.53
N PHE A 115 -2.36 3.11 23.26
CA PHE A 115 -3.28 2.15 22.71
C PHE A 115 -3.41 0.95 23.66
N ASP A 116 -4.52 0.30 23.67
CA ASP A 116 -4.85 -0.78 24.60
C ASP A 116 -4.00 -2.06 24.41
N ASP A 117 -4.33 -3.13 25.16
CA ASP A 117 -3.59 -4.39 25.19
C ASP A 117 -3.54 -5.16 23.84
N SER A 118 -4.27 -4.71 22.83
CA SER A 118 -4.30 -5.38 21.52
C SER A 118 -3.08 -5.10 20.65
N THR A 119 -2.10 -4.31 21.13
CA THR A 119 -0.95 -3.88 20.34
C THR A 119 0.19 -4.89 20.30
N GLN A 120 0.85 -4.99 19.16
CA GLN A 120 2.16 -5.57 18.95
C GLN A 120 3.18 -4.44 18.74
N LEU A 121 4.40 -4.60 19.24
CA LEU A 121 5.47 -3.64 19.09
C LEU A 121 6.65 -4.32 18.38
N THR A 122 6.95 -3.91 17.15
CA THR A 122 7.98 -4.54 16.34
C THR A 122 9.16 -3.60 16.11
N PHE A 123 10.33 -3.99 16.58
CA PHE A 123 11.59 -3.41 16.13
C PHE A 123 12.11 -4.20 14.93
N LEU A 124 12.09 -3.58 13.75
CA LEU A 124 12.52 -4.19 12.50
C LEU A 124 13.88 -3.67 12.05
N SER A 125 14.76 -4.57 11.62
CA SER A 125 16.02 -4.19 10.98
C SER A 125 16.53 -5.23 9.98
N ASN A 126 17.44 -4.82 9.09
CA ASN A 126 18.25 -5.73 8.28
C ASN A 126 19.39 -6.40 9.06
N ARG A 127 19.53 -6.10 10.34
CA ARG A 127 20.56 -6.70 11.23
C ARG A 127 19.87 -7.32 12.44
N GLY A 128 20.36 -8.47 12.86
CA GLY A 128 19.82 -9.19 14.01
C GLY A 128 20.11 -8.51 15.35
N LEU A 129 19.54 -9.07 16.42
CA LEU A 129 19.79 -8.66 17.79
C LEU A 129 20.95 -9.50 18.37
N SER A 130 22.04 -8.84 18.78
CA SER A 130 23.15 -9.48 19.48
C SER A 130 22.79 -9.63 20.96
N ALA A 131 22.12 -10.71 21.29
CA ALA A 131 21.69 -11.08 22.64
C ALA A 131 21.67 -12.59 22.79
N LYS A 132 21.63 -13.07 24.05
CA LYS A 132 21.46 -14.48 24.38
C LYS A 132 19.98 -14.78 24.61
N LEU A 133 19.51 -15.93 24.14
CA LEU A 133 18.19 -16.46 24.42
C LEU A 133 18.20 -17.30 25.70
N ALA A 134 17.04 -17.49 26.30
CA ALA A 134 16.84 -18.40 27.44
C ALA A 134 17.25 -19.84 27.12
N SER A 135 17.13 -20.26 25.86
CA SER A 135 17.62 -21.57 25.35
C SER A 135 19.16 -21.70 25.33
N GLY A 136 19.89 -20.59 25.47
CA GLY A 136 21.34 -20.54 25.31
C GLY A 136 21.81 -20.15 23.91
N GLU A 137 20.94 -20.14 22.92
CA GLU A 137 21.21 -19.77 21.53
C GLU A 137 21.40 -18.25 21.37
N LYS A 138 21.85 -17.82 20.19
CA LYS A 138 22.04 -16.40 19.89
C LYS A 138 20.82 -15.84 19.14
N ALA A 139 20.23 -14.78 19.65
CA ALA A 139 19.07 -14.11 19.05
C ALA A 139 19.29 -13.70 17.58
N GLN A 140 20.53 -13.35 17.21
CA GLN A 140 20.88 -12.95 15.83
C GLN A 140 20.75 -14.07 14.80
N ASP A 141 20.66 -15.32 15.21
CA ASP A 141 20.53 -16.48 14.31
C ASP A 141 19.06 -16.71 13.89
N PHE A 142 18.12 -15.99 14.51
CA PHE A 142 16.69 -16.06 14.24
C PHE A 142 16.19 -14.81 13.52
N GLU A 143 15.15 -14.97 12.71
CA GLU A 143 14.47 -13.85 12.02
C GLU A 143 13.54 -13.10 12.96
N GLN A 144 12.96 -13.78 13.93
CA GLN A 144 12.02 -13.24 14.91
C GLN A 144 12.40 -13.71 16.31
N VAL A 145 12.44 -12.76 17.24
CA VAL A 145 12.73 -13.02 18.65
C VAL A 145 11.81 -12.16 19.49
N PHE A 146 10.97 -12.77 20.30
CA PHE A 146 10.16 -12.05 21.27
C PHE A 146 10.99 -11.67 22.50
N PHE A 147 10.63 -10.60 23.17
CA PHE A 147 11.27 -10.21 24.44
C PHE A 147 11.25 -11.36 25.45
N GLY A 148 10.15 -12.13 25.48
CA GLY A 148 10.01 -13.31 26.33
C GLY A 148 11.07 -14.37 26.12
N ASP A 149 11.61 -14.51 24.92
CA ASP A 149 12.60 -15.53 24.55
C ASP A 149 14.03 -15.18 25.01
N LEU A 150 14.28 -13.93 25.40
CA LEU A 150 15.59 -13.45 25.83
C LEU A 150 16.03 -14.05 27.17
N ASP A 151 17.33 -14.22 27.36
CA ASP A 151 17.93 -14.57 28.63
C ASP A 151 17.55 -13.55 29.73
N GLU A 152 17.37 -14.01 30.98
CA GLU A 152 16.84 -13.17 32.05
C GLU A 152 17.78 -11.99 32.37
N ASN A 153 19.10 -12.14 32.25
CA ASN A 153 20.03 -11.03 32.47
C ASN A 153 19.87 -9.96 31.38
N VAL A 154 19.56 -10.35 30.13
CA VAL A 154 19.27 -9.42 29.04
C VAL A 154 17.96 -8.68 29.30
N LYS A 155 16.90 -9.39 29.71
CA LYS A 155 15.62 -8.79 30.09
C LYS A 155 15.79 -7.79 31.22
N GLN A 156 16.52 -8.18 32.26
CA GLN A 156 16.79 -7.33 33.41
C GLN A 156 17.53 -6.05 33.00
N THR A 157 18.56 -6.19 32.15
CA THR A 157 19.31 -5.02 31.62
C THR A 157 18.40 -4.07 30.85
N ILE A 158 17.44 -4.59 30.06
CA ILE A 158 16.46 -3.79 29.33
C ILE A 158 15.53 -3.07 30.30
N ARG A 159 14.96 -3.77 31.28
CA ARG A 159 14.06 -3.19 32.28
C ARG A 159 14.74 -2.07 33.08
N GLU A 160 15.95 -2.31 33.60
CA GLU A 160 16.72 -1.34 34.37
C GLU A 160 17.01 -0.06 33.59
N LYS A 161 17.38 -0.16 32.32
CA LYS A 161 17.67 1.01 31.49
C LYS A 161 16.40 1.80 31.14
N LEU A 162 15.29 1.12 30.90
CA LEU A 162 14.01 1.78 30.63
C LEU A 162 13.47 2.47 31.88
N SER A 163 13.67 1.91 33.09
CA SER A 163 13.22 2.52 34.34
C SER A 163 13.92 3.85 34.63
N VAL A 164 15.17 4.01 34.19
CA VAL A 164 15.90 5.27 34.30
C VAL A 164 15.39 6.33 33.32
N GLN A 165 14.97 5.92 32.13
CA GLN A 165 14.48 6.82 31.08
C GLN A 165 13.07 7.35 31.36
N ASN A 166 12.27 6.62 32.09
CA ASN A 166 10.90 6.98 32.37
C ASN A 166 10.48 6.56 33.80
N THR A 167 10.74 7.43 34.73
CA THR A 167 10.54 7.20 36.21
C THR A 167 9.05 7.09 36.59
N SER A 168 8.13 7.49 35.75
CA SER A 168 6.69 7.48 36.06
C SER A 168 6.02 6.13 35.82
N HIS A 169 6.70 5.11 35.29
CA HIS A 169 6.06 3.88 34.87
C HIS A 169 6.84 2.63 35.29
N SER A 170 6.26 1.88 36.20
CA SER A 170 6.69 0.53 36.57
C SER A 170 6.01 -0.56 35.76
N ASP A 171 5.17 -0.19 34.78
CA ASP A 171 4.40 -1.14 33.95
C ASP A 171 5.21 -1.64 32.77
N TRP A 172 5.57 -2.92 32.85
CA TRP A 172 6.39 -3.61 31.85
C TRP A 172 5.56 -4.52 30.94
N ASP A 173 4.23 -4.44 30.97
CA ASP A 173 3.36 -5.31 30.19
C ASP A 173 3.59 -5.12 28.69
N GLY A 174 3.92 -3.91 28.25
CA GLY A 174 4.31 -3.63 26.87
C GLY A 174 5.55 -4.38 26.39
N LEU A 175 6.47 -4.77 27.29
CA LEU A 175 7.64 -5.57 26.93
C LEU A 175 7.26 -6.97 26.43
N ASN A 176 6.18 -7.55 26.93
CA ASN A 176 5.70 -8.85 26.46
C ASN A 176 5.15 -8.81 25.03
N LYS A 177 4.85 -7.61 24.51
CA LYS A 177 4.42 -7.37 23.14
C LYS A 177 5.59 -7.05 22.20
N LEU A 178 6.83 -6.94 22.71
CA LEU A 178 7.98 -6.53 21.92
C LEU A 178 8.56 -7.70 21.12
N LEU A 179 8.62 -7.49 19.81
CA LEU A 179 9.21 -8.37 18.80
C LEU A 179 10.43 -7.72 18.15
N PHE A 180 11.54 -8.42 18.11
CA PHE A 180 12.70 -8.08 17.28
C PHE A 180 12.63 -8.90 15.99
N LYS A 181 12.46 -8.21 14.86
CA LYS A 181 12.30 -8.84 13.54
C LYS A 181 13.45 -8.43 12.62
N ARG A 182 14.05 -9.42 11.94
CA ARG A 182 15.07 -9.21 10.93
C ARG A 182 14.48 -9.39 9.54
N THR A 183 14.75 -8.44 8.63
CA THR A 183 14.45 -8.58 7.21
C THR A 183 15.69 -8.95 6.41
N THR A 184 15.49 -9.64 5.30
CA THR A 184 16.56 -9.96 4.33
C THR A 184 16.90 -8.81 3.40
N LEU A 185 16.08 -7.74 3.39
CA LEU A 185 16.37 -6.55 2.59
C LEU A 185 17.67 -5.89 3.05
N GLU A 186 18.54 -5.55 2.13
CA GLU A 186 19.79 -4.82 2.40
C GLU A 186 19.67 -3.34 2.04
N VAL A 187 20.41 -2.48 2.74
CA VAL A 187 20.37 -1.02 2.51
C VAL A 187 20.74 -0.66 1.07
N ASP A 188 21.73 -1.37 0.52
CA ASP A 188 22.12 -1.23 -0.87
C ASP A 188 21.44 -2.36 -1.66
N GLY A 189 20.58 -2.00 -2.61
CA GLY A 189 19.87 -2.95 -3.47
C GLY A 189 18.45 -3.35 -3.03
N HIS A 190 17.88 -2.76 -1.95
CA HIS A 190 16.51 -3.07 -1.51
C HIS A 190 15.47 -2.91 -2.64
N VAL A 191 15.63 -1.90 -3.52
CA VAL A 191 14.75 -1.69 -4.68
C VAL A 191 14.80 -2.90 -5.63
N THR A 192 15.99 -3.38 -5.97
CA THR A 192 16.17 -4.55 -6.85
C THR A 192 15.59 -5.81 -6.21
N MET A 193 15.82 -5.99 -4.90
CA MET A 193 15.25 -7.12 -4.15
C MET A 193 13.72 -7.07 -4.13
N THR A 194 13.13 -5.90 -3.89
CA THR A 194 11.67 -5.74 -3.88
C THR A 194 11.06 -5.99 -5.26
N LYS A 195 11.72 -5.53 -6.35
CA LYS A 195 11.32 -5.89 -7.72
C LYS A 195 11.41 -7.40 -7.97
N GLY A 196 12.43 -8.06 -7.43
CA GLY A 196 12.56 -9.52 -7.47
C GLY A 196 11.41 -10.23 -6.74
N LEU A 197 11.09 -9.82 -5.51
CA LEU A 197 9.95 -10.35 -4.75
C LEU A 197 8.62 -10.16 -5.48
N LEU A 198 8.42 -9.00 -6.10
CA LEU A 198 7.24 -8.74 -6.92
C LEU A 198 7.17 -9.68 -8.14
N ALA A 199 8.30 -9.90 -8.83
CA ALA A 199 8.36 -10.82 -9.97
C ALA A 199 8.05 -12.26 -9.54
N GLU A 200 8.63 -12.74 -8.44
CA GLU A 200 8.34 -14.06 -7.88
C GLU A 200 6.87 -14.19 -7.44
N PHE A 201 6.30 -13.14 -6.84
CA PHE A 201 4.89 -13.10 -6.48
C PHE A 201 4.01 -13.27 -7.73
N TYR A 202 4.27 -12.52 -8.82
CA TYR A 202 3.51 -12.66 -10.06
C TYR A 202 3.68 -14.04 -10.68
N GLN A 203 4.90 -14.60 -10.66
CA GLN A 203 5.15 -15.94 -11.18
C GLN A 203 4.37 -17.02 -10.41
N ARG A 204 4.19 -16.86 -9.09
CA ARG A 204 3.40 -17.81 -8.28
C ARG A 204 1.89 -17.62 -8.44
N CYS A 205 1.43 -16.36 -8.34
CA CYS A 205 0.00 -16.06 -8.28
C CYS A 205 -0.65 -15.88 -9.65
N TYR A 206 0.13 -15.47 -10.65
CA TYR A 206 -0.34 -15.13 -12.01
C TYR A 206 0.66 -15.62 -13.06
N PRO A 207 0.90 -16.94 -13.18
CA PRO A 207 1.98 -17.51 -13.99
C PRO A 207 1.87 -17.19 -15.49
N GLU A 208 0.66 -16.97 -15.99
CA GLU A 208 0.41 -16.62 -17.38
C GLU A 208 0.58 -15.11 -17.67
N SER A 209 0.77 -14.29 -16.63
CA SER A 209 0.89 -12.85 -16.78
C SER A 209 2.25 -12.46 -17.38
N LYS A 210 2.22 -11.58 -18.41
CA LYS A 210 3.38 -10.91 -18.97
C LYS A 210 3.50 -9.46 -18.47
N ALA A 211 2.92 -9.20 -17.33
CA ALA A 211 2.84 -7.85 -16.77
C ALA A 211 4.24 -7.24 -16.60
N PRO A 212 4.45 -5.96 -16.94
CA PRO A 212 5.74 -5.28 -16.87
C PRO A 212 6.11 -4.97 -15.42
N ILE A 213 6.81 -5.87 -14.75
CA ILE A 213 7.17 -5.80 -13.33
C ILE A 213 7.77 -4.44 -12.91
N ALA A 214 8.60 -3.83 -13.76
CA ALA A 214 9.19 -2.53 -13.48
C ALA A 214 8.12 -1.44 -13.37
N LEU A 215 7.16 -1.41 -14.29
CA LEU A 215 6.06 -0.45 -14.28
C LEU A 215 5.16 -0.64 -13.06
N ILE A 216 4.80 -1.90 -12.75
CA ILE A 216 3.98 -2.23 -11.57
C ILE A 216 4.68 -1.76 -10.28
N TYR A 217 5.98 -2.06 -10.18
CA TYR A 217 6.78 -1.61 -9.04
C TYR A 217 6.75 -0.08 -8.91
N ASP A 218 6.96 0.64 -10.00
CA ASP A 218 7.03 2.09 -10.00
C ASP A 218 5.66 2.72 -9.62
N CYS A 219 4.55 2.18 -10.14
CA CYS A 219 3.19 2.61 -9.77
C CYS A 219 2.89 2.38 -8.28
N ILE A 220 3.10 1.16 -7.78
CA ILE A 220 2.83 0.84 -6.36
C ILE A 220 3.77 1.64 -5.45
N SER A 221 5.08 1.72 -5.77
CA SER A 221 6.04 2.50 -4.98
C SER A 221 5.71 3.99 -4.97
N GLY A 222 5.18 4.52 -6.07
CA GLY A 222 4.67 5.89 -6.15
C GLY A 222 3.55 6.14 -5.16
N GLU A 223 2.57 5.24 -5.11
CA GLU A 223 1.45 5.32 -4.16
C GLU A 223 1.92 5.19 -2.70
N LEU A 224 2.80 4.21 -2.38
CA LEU A 224 3.38 4.09 -1.05
C LEU A 224 4.08 5.39 -0.63
N ARG A 225 4.85 5.98 -1.54
CA ARG A 225 5.57 7.25 -1.29
C ARG A 225 4.60 8.41 -1.10
N SER A 226 3.53 8.48 -1.86
CA SER A 226 2.46 9.47 -1.70
C SER A 226 1.84 9.40 -0.31
N ARG A 227 1.45 8.19 0.14
CA ARG A 227 0.88 7.96 1.49
C ARG A 227 1.88 8.32 2.60
N ASN A 228 3.14 7.92 2.44
CA ASN A 228 4.19 8.20 3.42
C ASN A 228 4.47 9.70 3.58
N ASN A 229 4.50 10.44 2.46
CA ASN A 229 4.90 11.85 2.44
C ASN A 229 3.73 12.81 2.70
N HIS A 230 2.51 12.32 2.80
CA HIS A 230 1.37 13.18 3.07
C HIS A 230 1.49 13.77 4.49
N GLU A 231 1.57 15.09 4.57
CA GLU A 231 1.63 15.85 5.83
C GLU A 231 0.29 16.55 6.05
N GLY A 232 -0.25 16.50 7.27
CA GLY A 232 -1.50 17.18 7.59
C GLY A 232 -2.03 16.84 8.97
N GLN A 233 -3.08 17.56 9.36
CA GLN A 233 -3.91 17.21 10.51
C GLN A 233 -5.17 16.53 9.98
N PHE A 234 -5.49 15.38 10.54
CA PHE A 234 -6.64 14.60 10.14
C PHE A 234 -7.77 14.79 11.14
N LEU A 235 -8.95 15.15 10.66
CA LEU A 235 -10.12 15.41 11.48
C LEU A 235 -10.94 14.15 11.74
N SER A 236 -10.73 13.10 10.96
CA SER A 236 -11.43 11.82 11.08
C SER A 236 -10.55 10.65 10.70
N PHE A 237 -10.91 9.45 11.18
CA PHE A 237 -10.25 8.20 10.79
C PHE A 237 -10.40 7.92 9.28
N SER A 238 -11.56 8.25 8.69
CA SER A 238 -11.78 8.09 7.24
C SER A 238 -10.81 8.94 6.42
N GLU A 239 -10.56 10.17 6.83
CA GLU A 239 -9.59 11.05 6.18
C GLU A 239 -8.16 10.54 6.36
N LEU A 240 -7.77 10.16 7.59
CA LEU A 240 -6.49 9.55 7.87
C LEU A 240 -6.27 8.29 7.02
N ARG A 241 -7.24 7.39 6.97
CA ARG A 241 -7.21 6.18 6.15
C ARG A 241 -6.98 6.52 4.68
N LYS A 242 -7.75 7.46 4.12
CA LYS A 242 -7.64 7.87 2.72
C LYS A 242 -6.25 8.42 2.39
N GLN A 243 -5.63 9.17 3.30
CA GLN A 243 -4.39 9.90 3.02
C GLN A 243 -3.12 9.15 3.43
N LYS A 244 -3.18 8.30 4.45
CA LYS A 244 -1.99 7.68 5.08
C LYS A 244 -1.99 6.16 5.04
N ALA A 245 -3.03 5.51 4.52
CA ALA A 245 -3.12 4.05 4.60
C ALA A 245 -3.38 3.38 3.26
N ILE A 246 -3.04 2.08 3.21
CA ILE A 246 -3.40 1.15 2.14
C ILE A 246 -4.06 -0.07 2.79
N GLY A 247 -5.30 -0.35 2.40
CA GLY A 247 -6.05 -1.52 2.83
C GLY A 247 -5.81 -2.74 1.93
N SER A 248 -6.23 -3.90 2.41
CA SER A 248 -6.14 -5.16 1.65
C SER A 248 -6.93 -5.10 0.33
N SER A 249 -8.06 -4.38 0.31
CA SER A 249 -8.85 -4.16 -0.91
C SER A 249 -8.13 -3.25 -1.91
N ASP A 250 -7.51 -2.15 -1.43
CA ASP A 250 -6.75 -1.24 -2.27
C ASP A 250 -5.53 -1.93 -2.89
N PHE A 251 -4.76 -2.65 -2.07
CA PHE A 251 -3.58 -3.37 -2.55
C PHE A 251 -3.94 -4.46 -3.55
N ARG A 252 -5.05 -5.18 -3.33
CA ARG A 252 -5.56 -6.16 -4.31
C ARG A 252 -5.86 -5.52 -5.65
N ARG A 253 -6.47 -4.32 -5.67
CA ARG A 253 -6.71 -3.57 -6.92
C ARG A 253 -5.41 -3.20 -7.61
N MET A 254 -4.42 -2.66 -6.87
CA MET A 254 -3.11 -2.29 -7.40
C MET A 254 -2.39 -3.47 -8.06
N ILE A 255 -2.42 -4.64 -7.42
CA ILE A 255 -1.81 -5.87 -7.95
C ILE A 255 -2.55 -6.40 -9.18
N ARG A 256 -3.87 -6.25 -9.26
CA ARG A 256 -4.68 -6.76 -10.38
C ARG A 256 -4.73 -5.83 -11.59
N ALA A 257 -4.58 -4.53 -11.38
CA ALA A 257 -4.65 -3.56 -12.46
C ALA A 257 -3.71 -3.86 -13.66
N PRO A 258 -2.48 -4.35 -13.47
CA PRO A 258 -1.61 -4.71 -14.58
C PRO A 258 -2.07 -5.95 -15.35
N LEU A 259 -2.85 -6.85 -14.76
CA LEU A 259 -3.47 -7.98 -15.46
C LEU A 259 -4.55 -7.48 -16.43
N ASP A 260 -5.24 -6.41 -16.03
CA ASP A 260 -6.21 -5.72 -16.89
C ASP A 260 -5.52 -5.01 -18.06
N TYR A 261 -4.24 -4.60 -17.94
CA TYR A 261 -3.44 -4.03 -19.03
C TYR A 261 -3.20 -5.01 -20.19
N GLU A 262 -2.92 -6.25 -19.88
CA GLU A 262 -2.74 -7.31 -20.90
C GLU A 262 -4.04 -7.57 -21.64
N THR A 263 -5.14 -7.64 -20.90
CA THR A 263 -6.50 -7.70 -21.45
C THR A 263 -6.83 -6.45 -22.29
N SER A 264 -6.27 -5.27 -21.92
CA SER A 264 -6.50 -4.02 -22.63
C SER A 264 -5.90 -4.00 -24.04
N ASN A 265 -4.75 -4.65 -24.28
CA ASN A 265 -4.18 -4.78 -25.62
C ASN A 265 -5.05 -5.66 -26.51
N VAL A 266 -5.56 -6.77 -25.99
CA VAL A 266 -6.52 -7.64 -26.70
C VAL A 266 -7.83 -6.90 -26.96
N ARG A 267 -8.31 -6.11 -25.97
CA ARG A 267 -9.47 -5.23 -26.14
C ARG A 267 -9.21 -4.18 -27.23
N TRP A 268 -8.04 -3.56 -27.23
CA TRP A 268 -7.70 -2.60 -28.28
C TRP A 268 -7.75 -3.20 -29.68
N GLU A 269 -7.23 -4.40 -29.89
CA GLU A 269 -7.27 -5.08 -31.20
C GLU A 269 -8.70 -5.29 -31.69
N ARG A 270 -9.61 -5.74 -30.80
CA ARG A 270 -11.05 -5.90 -31.12
C ARG A 270 -11.70 -4.54 -31.45
N MET A 271 -11.42 -3.53 -30.63
CA MET A 271 -11.96 -2.18 -30.84
C MET A 271 -11.43 -1.54 -32.11
N GLN A 272 -10.17 -1.72 -32.44
CA GLN A 272 -9.60 -1.22 -33.68
C GLN A 272 -10.33 -1.75 -34.89
N GLN A 273 -10.70 -3.03 -34.89
CA GLN A 273 -11.52 -3.62 -35.96
C GLN A 273 -12.91 -2.97 -36.00
N ALA A 274 -13.57 -2.77 -34.89
CA ALA A 274 -14.88 -2.12 -34.84
C ALA A 274 -14.80 -0.64 -35.28
N LEU A 275 -13.80 0.09 -34.82
CA LEU A 275 -13.56 1.48 -35.23
C LEU A 275 -13.33 1.61 -36.75
N GLN A 276 -12.55 0.71 -37.33
CA GLN A 276 -12.31 0.69 -38.77
C GLN A 276 -13.58 0.36 -39.56
N ALA A 277 -14.39 -0.59 -39.06
CA ALA A 277 -15.68 -0.92 -39.66
C ALA A 277 -16.65 0.27 -39.61
N ASP A 278 -16.54 1.12 -38.59
CA ASP A 278 -17.34 2.34 -38.39
C ASP A 278 -16.74 3.60 -39.03
N GLY A 279 -15.77 3.43 -39.91
CA GLY A 279 -15.21 4.49 -40.77
C GLY A 279 -14.06 5.30 -40.17
N TYR A 280 -13.41 4.83 -39.09
CA TYR A 280 -12.17 5.45 -38.63
C TYR A 280 -11.00 5.09 -39.57
N THR A 281 -10.24 6.10 -39.96
CA THR A 281 -9.05 5.90 -40.79
C THR A 281 -7.90 5.32 -39.97
N PHE A 282 -6.93 4.68 -40.65
CA PHE A 282 -5.72 4.17 -39.99
C PHE A 282 -4.99 5.26 -39.17
N SER A 283 -4.91 6.49 -39.70
CA SER A 283 -4.29 7.63 -38.97
C SER A 283 -5.05 7.99 -37.67
N GLN A 284 -6.38 7.94 -37.72
CA GLN A 284 -7.20 8.18 -36.52
C GLN A 284 -7.03 7.06 -35.49
N CYS A 285 -7.08 5.81 -35.90
CA CYS A 285 -6.85 4.67 -35.02
C CYS A 285 -5.46 4.73 -34.37
N ARG A 286 -4.42 5.16 -35.09
CA ARG A 286 -3.08 5.33 -34.53
C ARG A 286 -3.01 6.38 -33.43
N LYS A 287 -3.68 7.52 -33.59
CA LYS A 287 -3.78 8.58 -32.57
C LYS A 287 -4.54 8.10 -31.34
N LEU A 288 -5.66 7.41 -31.56
CA LEU A 288 -6.44 6.81 -30.48
C LEU A 288 -5.65 5.74 -29.73
N LYS A 289 -4.82 4.93 -30.41
CA LYS A 289 -3.96 3.95 -29.75
C LYS A 289 -2.95 4.61 -28.80
N GLN A 290 -2.32 5.69 -29.21
CA GLN A 290 -1.41 6.44 -28.34
C GLN A 290 -2.12 6.99 -27.10
N ALA A 291 -3.31 7.55 -27.27
CA ALA A 291 -4.13 8.05 -26.15
C ALA A 291 -4.60 6.89 -25.26
N TRP A 292 -4.96 5.73 -25.84
CA TRP A 292 -5.32 4.53 -25.11
C TRP A 292 -4.20 4.03 -24.21
N GLU A 293 -2.98 3.96 -24.69
CA GLU A 293 -1.80 3.56 -23.91
C GLU A 293 -1.61 4.49 -22.68
N CYS A 294 -1.76 5.80 -22.87
CA CYS A 294 -1.71 6.77 -21.77
C CYS A 294 -2.87 6.57 -20.77
N TYR A 295 -4.10 6.46 -21.29
CA TYR A 295 -5.30 6.28 -20.45
C TYR A 295 -5.22 5.01 -19.59
N ILE A 296 -4.77 3.89 -20.14
CA ILE A 296 -4.65 2.63 -19.40
C ILE A 296 -3.59 2.75 -18.29
N VAL A 297 -2.45 3.40 -18.55
CA VAL A 297 -1.43 3.64 -17.53
C VAL A 297 -1.97 4.54 -16.41
N GLU A 298 -2.65 5.63 -16.75
CA GLU A 298 -3.25 6.52 -15.75
C GLU A 298 -4.39 5.85 -14.98
N SER A 299 -5.14 4.94 -15.62
CA SER A 299 -6.22 4.21 -14.94
C SER A 299 -5.72 3.18 -13.90
N MET A 300 -4.41 2.92 -13.88
CA MET A 300 -3.75 2.15 -12.81
C MET A 300 -3.48 3.00 -11.57
N ASP A 301 -3.49 4.32 -11.70
CA ASP A 301 -3.37 5.25 -10.56
C ASP A 301 -4.74 5.46 -9.91
N TYR A 302 -5.01 4.72 -8.85
CA TYR A 302 -6.26 4.79 -8.09
C TYR A 302 -6.41 6.06 -7.24
N SER A 303 -5.37 6.85 -7.09
CA SER A 303 -5.41 8.14 -6.41
C SER A 303 -5.84 9.28 -7.35
N ASN A 304 -6.00 9.01 -8.65
CA ASN A 304 -6.42 10.00 -9.63
C ASN A 304 -7.94 10.30 -9.51
N ASP A 305 -8.27 11.18 -8.57
CA ASP A 305 -9.66 11.62 -8.33
C ASP A 305 -10.28 12.23 -9.61
N LEU A 306 -9.47 12.90 -10.45
CA LEU A 306 -9.97 13.52 -11.69
C LEU A 306 -10.42 12.47 -12.70
N LEU A 307 -9.66 11.38 -12.83
CA LEU A 307 -10.02 10.26 -13.71
C LEU A 307 -11.28 9.54 -13.21
N THR A 308 -11.45 9.43 -11.88
CA THR A 308 -12.67 8.87 -11.27
C THR A 308 -13.89 9.71 -11.61
N VAL A 309 -13.78 11.04 -11.49
CA VAL A 309 -14.85 11.97 -11.88
C VAL A 309 -15.12 11.88 -13.39
N LEU A 310 -14.07 11.81 -14.23
CA LEU A 310 -14.24 11.65 -15.68
C LEU A 310 -15.03 10.39 -16.03
N LYS A 311 -14.71 9.25 -15.42
CA LYS A 311 -15.42 7.97 -15.66
C LYS A 311 -16.91 8.07 -15.30
N GLN A 312 -17.23 8.65 -14.14
CA GLN A 312 -18.62 8.87 -13.74
C GLN A 312 -19.38 9.78 -14.74
N ARG A 313 -18.74 10.85 -15.20
CA ARG A 313 -19.35 11.75 -16.18
C ARG A 313 -19.54 11.11 -17.56
N ILE A 314 -18.66 10.17 -17.93
CA ILE A 314 -18.82 9.37 -19.15
C ILE A 314 -20.05 8.47 -19.03
N ASP A 315 -20.21 7.74 -17.90
CA ASP A 315 -21.38 6.88 -17.66
C ASP A 315 -22.70 7.67 -17.83
N GLU A 316 -22.79 8.85 -17.22
CA GLU A 316 -23.95 9.75 -17.32
C GLU A 316 -24.18 10.22 -18.77
N ALA A 317 -23.12 10.62 -19.48
CA ALA A 317 -23.23 11.17 -20.83
C ALA A 317 -23.55 10.10 -21.87
N VAL A 318 -23.02 8.87 -21.72
CA VAL A 318 -23.35 7.73 -22.57
C VAL A 318 -24.82 7.37 -22.41
N SER A 319 -25.29 7.19 -21.16
CA SER A 319 -26.71 6.87 -20.88
C SER A 319 -27.66 7.92 -21.48
N ASN A 320 -27.35 9.21 -21.30
CA ASN A 320 -28.18 10.29 -21.85
C ASN A 320 -28.19 10.30 -23.39
N TYR A 321 -27.07 9.93 -24.03
CA TYR A 321 -26.99 9.84 -25.49
C TYR A 321 -27.83 8.67 -26.02
N GLU A 322 -27.73 7.51 -25.38
CA GLU A 322 -28.47 6.29 -25.73
C GLU A 322 -29.98 6.49 -25.58
N ASP A 323 -30.43 7.12 -24.49
CA ASP A 323 -31.84 7.47 -24.25
C ASP A 323 -32.41 8.44 -25.30
N SER A 324 -31.55 9.24 -25.93
CA SER A 324 -31.94 10.29 -26.89
C SER A 324 -31.91 9.82 -28.34
N HIS A 325 -31.33 8.64 -28.65
CA HIS A 325 -31.10 8.18 -30.00
C HIS A 325 -31.48 6.71 -30.17
N GLU A 326 -32.52 6.43 -30.98
CA GLU A 326 -32.96 5.06 -31.28
C GLU A 326 -31.92 4.24 -32.06
N SER A 327 -31.07 4.89 -32.87
CA SER A 327 -29.98 4.26 -33.59
C SER A 327 -28.78 5.19 -33.73
N TYR A 328 -27.60 4.66 -33.53
CA TYR A 328 -26.35 5.41 -33.61
C TYR A 328 -25.19 4.52 -34.01
N THR A 329 -24.12 5.12 -34.55
CA THR A 329 -22.86 4.44 -34.77
C THR A 329 -21.95 4.67 -33.55
N MET A 330 -21.01 3.74 -33.33
CA MET A 330 -20.00 3.91 -32.27
C MET A 330 -19.28 5.26 -32.42
N ARG A 331 -18.95 5.65 -33.64
CA ARG A 331 -18.30 6.94 -33.94
C ARG A 331 -19.15 8.13 -33.51
N SER A 332 -20.44 8.14 -33.85
CA SER A 332 -21.33 9.26 -33.50
C SER A 332 -21.47 9.41 -32.00
N LEU A 333 -21.60 8.32 -31.25
CA LEU A 333 -21.68 8.33 -29.79
C LEU A 333 -20.36 8.82 -29.18
N VAL A 334 -19.22 8.21 -29.56
CA VAL A 334 -17.89 8.58 -29.03
C VAL A 334 -17.55 10.03 -29.30
N ASP A 335 -17.83 10.54 -30.52
CA ASP A 335 -17.57 11.93 -30.88
C ASP A 335 -18.51 12.89 -30.11
N ALA A 336 -19.78 12.57 -29.95
CA ALA A 336 -20.74 13.40 -29.24
C ALA A 336 -20.41 13.48 -27.74
N VAL A 337 -20.17 12.34 -27.09
CA VAL A 337 -19.86 12.30 -25.64
C VAL A 337 -18.52 12.98 -25.37
N ALA A 338 -17.46 12.72 -26.15
CA ALA A 338 -16.18 13.38 -25.98
C ALA A 338 -16.26 14.90 -26.15
N ASN A 339 -17.06 15.39 -27.10
CA ASN A 339 -17.29 16.81 -27.30
C ASN A 339 -18.09 17.43 -26.12
N ALA A 340 -19.06 16.72 -25.57
CA ALA A 340 -19.81 17.18 -24.40
C ALA A 340 -18.95 17.30 -23.13
N LEU A 341 -17.98 16.42 -22.97
CA LEU A 341 -17.04 16.41 -21.84
C LEU A 341 -15.86 17.40 -22.01
N SER A 342 -15.53 17.77 -23.24
CA SER A 342 -14.39 18.64 -23.55
C SER A 342 -14.36 19.98 -22.79
N PRO A 343 -15.47 20.72 -22.59
CA PRO A 343 -15.45 21.99 -21.83
C PRO A 343 -14.91 21.83 -20.41
N ASP A 344 -15.20 20.72 -19.75
CA ASP A 344 -14.84 20.46 -18.35
C ASP A 344 -13.42 19.91 -18.20
N PHE A 345 -12.93 19.12 -19.19
CA PHE A 345 -11.72 18.32 -19.07
C PHE A 345 -10.59 18.69 -20.06
N SER A 346 -10.82 19.59 -21.04
CA SER A 346 -9.83 19.89 -22.08
C SER A 346 -8.53 20.55 -21.60
N LYS A 347 -8.49 21.04 -20.35
CA LYS A 347 -7.25 21.57 -19.75
C LYS A 347 -6.27 20.45 -19.35
N GLN A 348 -6.78 19.27 -19.05
CA GLN A 348 -6.03 18.12 -18.54
C GLN A 348 -5.89 17.01 -19.58
N TYR A 349 -6.93 16.78 -20.38
CA TYR A 349 -7.01 15.68 -21.33
C TYR A 349 -7.30 16.19 -22.75
N ASP A 350 -6.56 15.69 -23.72
CA ASP A 350 -6.86 15.99 -25.13
C ASP A 350 -8.10 15.21 -25.62
N VAL A 351 -8.62 15.60 -26.77
CA VAL A 351 -9.83 15.00 -27.33
C VAL A 351 -9.70 13.51 -27.63
N ASN A 352 -8.50 13.00 -27.96
CA ASN A 352 -8.30 11.58 -28.23
C ASN A 352 -8.30 10.79 -26.93
N TYR A 353 -7.77 11.36 -25.84
CA TYR A 353 -7.85 10.79 -24.51
C TYR A 353 -9.31 10.65 -24.04
N LEU A 354 -10.12 11.72 -24.21
CA LEU A 354 -11.56 11.66 -23.88
C LEU A 354 -12.27 10.59 -24.74
N LYS A 355 -11.97 10.51 -26.03
CA LYS A 355 -12.55 9.48 -26.91
C LYS A 355 -12.20 8.06 -26.45
N VAL A 356 -10.95 7.77 -26.10
CA VAL A 356 -10.57 6.43 -25.65
C VAL A 356 -11.16 6.09 -24.28
N SER A 357 -11.35 7.07 -23.40
CA SER A 357 -12.05 6.86 -22.15
C SER A 357 -13.52 6.48 -22.35
N VAL A 358 -14.20 7.08 -23.33
CA VAL A 358 -15.57 6.67 -23.74
C VAL A 358 -15.58 5.28 -24.35
N ILE A 359 -14.61 4.98 -25.23
CA ILE A 359 -14.46 3.65 -25.85
C ILE A 359 -14.26 2.56 -24.80
N ASP A 360 -13.41 2.80 -23.76
CA ASP A 360 -13.22 1.86 -22.65
C ASP A 360 -14.51 1.61 -21.87
N ASN A 361 -15.27 2.65 -21.62
CA ASN A 361 -16.57 2.56 -20.96
C ASN A 361 -17.54 1.64 -21.71
N LEU A 362 -17.67 1.85 -23.02
CA LEU A 362 -18.53 1.03 -23.88
C LEU A 362 -18.11 -0.45 -23.89
N CYS A 363 -16.80 -0.73 -23.87
CA CYS A 363 -16.29 -2.09 -23.83
C CYS A 363 -16.59 -2.79 -22.50
N ASN A 364 -16.46 -2.07 -21.38
CA ASN A 364 -16.74 -2.62 -20.06
C ASN A 364 -18.23 -2.88 -19.84
N SER A 365 -19.11 -2.05 -20.41
CA SER A 365 -20.57 -2.21 -20.33
C SER A 365 -21.06 -3.46 -21.11
N HIS A 366 -20.39 -3.81 -22.19
CA HIS A 366 -20.72 -5.01 -22.99
C HIS A 366 -20.17 -6.33 -22.45
N GLU A 367 -19.15 -6.33 -21.58
CA GLU A 367 -18.64 -7.54 -20.91
C GLU A 367 -19.58 -8.08 -19.80
N GLN A 368 -20.63 -7.35 -19.43
CA GLN A 368 -21.67 -7.79 -18.49
C GLN A 368 -22.80 -8.61 -19.14
N LEU A 369 -22.71 -8.97 -20.42
CA LEU A 369 -23.67 -9.85 -21.06
C LEU A 369 -23.54 -11.30 -20.54
N PRO A 370 -24.68 -12.03 -20.39
CA PRO A 370 -24.76 -13.26 -19.58
C PRO A 370 -23.85 -14.35 -20.14
N LYS A 371 -23.16 -15.06 -19.22
CA LYS A 371 -22.46 -16.31 -19.54
C LYS A 371 -23.46 -17.23 -20.25
N ILE A 372 -23.22 -17.49 -21.53
CA ILE A 372 -23.90 -18.54 -22.28
C ILE A 372 -23.62 -19.84 -21.52
N ASN A 373 -24.65 -20.40 -20.91
CA ASN A 373 -24.61 -21.73 -20.33
C ASN A 373 -24.28 -22.72 -21.47
N THR A 374 -23.05 -23.15 -21.55
CA THR A 374 -22.69 -24.36 -22.28
C THR A 374 -23.13 -25.53 -21.41
N GLU A 375 -24.41 -25.91 -21.51
CA GLU A 375 -24.84 -27.22 -21.07
C GLU A 375 -24.10 -28.26 -21.95
N SER A 376 -23.27 -29.04 -21.31
CA SER A 376 -22.68 -30.24 -21.91
C SER A 376 -23.81 -31.21 -22.26
N PRO A 377 -23.81 -31.83 -23.45
CA PRO A 377 -24.78 -32.88 -23.77
C PRO A 377 -24.58 -34.05 -22.80
N LYS A 378 -25.66 -34.47 -22.18
CA LYS A 378 -25.70 -35.74 -21.47
C LYS A 378 -25.52 -36.85 -22.50
N GLU A 379 -24.44 -37.62 -22.33
CA GLU A 379 -24.34 -38.91 -22.99
C GLU A 379 -25.40 -39.85 -22.42
N GLU A 380 -26.23 -40.42 -23.30
CA GLU A 380 -27.03 -41.61 -23.07
C GLU A 380 -26.20 -42.88 -23.23
#